data_b6e6251cc567c8973ee70864fd5a3704
#
_entry.id   b6e6251cc567c8973ee70864fd5a3704
#
_cell.length_a   1.000
_cell.length_b   1.000
_cell.length_c   1.000
_cell.angle_alpha   90.00
_cell.angle_beta   90.00
_cell.angle_gamma   90.00
#
_symmetry.space_group_name_H-M   'P 1'
#
loop_
_entity.id
_entity.type
_entity.pdbx_description
1 polymer ?
#
loop_
_entity_poly.entity_id
_entity_poly.type
_entity_poly.pdbx_seq_one_letter_code
_entity_poly.pdbx_strand_id
1 'polypeptide(L)'
;MKALRNYLDKIKPNFEEGGKLHAFRSVFDGFETFLFVPNSTSKTGVHIHDAIDSKRIMSMVVIALIPALLFGMYNVGYQHFLAVGQEAGFFEKFIYGFLAVLPKIIVSYVVGLGIEFVVAQWKNEEIQEGFLVSGLLIPMIVPVECPLWILAVATAFSVIFAKEVFGGTGMNIFNPALITRAFLFFAYPTKMSGDAVWVSTDSIFGIGGGQVVDGFTGATMWGQAATAAPGASELINVNGTPATMWDMVVGLIPGSIGETSVIAIALGAIILLWTGVASWKTMFSVFAGGIVMGLIFNVFGSTDNMMAQLPWYEHIVLGGFCFGAVFMATDPVTSARTEKGKFIYGFLIGVMAIVIRVLNPGYPEGMMLAILLMNIFAPLIDYCIVQKNITARENRLKSTNN
;
A
#
# COMPACT_ATOMS: atom_id res chain seq x y z
N MET A 1 17.46 -27.59 5.73
CA MET A 1 17.55 -27.26 4.29
C MET A 1 17.68 -28.51 3.40
N LYS A 2 18.70 -29.38 3.54
CA LYS A 2 18.84 -30.60 2.71
C LYS A 2 17.64 -31.55 2.78
N ALA A 3 17.08 -31.81 3.98
CA ALA A 3 15.93 -32.68 4.14
C ALA A 3 14.67 -32.16 3.41
N LEU A 4 14.42 -30.83 3.47
CA LEU A 4 13.31 -30.21 2.78
C LEU A 4 13.50 -30.26 1.26
N ARG A 5 14.71 -30.04 0.75
CA ARG A 5 15.02 -30.18 -0.69
C ARG A 5 14.76 -31.60 -1.17
N ASN A 6 15.28 -32.60 -0.46
CA ASN A 6 15.08 -34.01 -0.80
C ASN A 6 13.58 -34.39 -0.79
N TYR A 7 12.79 -33.81 0.09
CA TYR A 7 11.34 -34.01 0.12
C TYR A 7 10.66 -33.42 -1.11
N LEU A 8 10.98 -32.17 -1.46
CA LEU A 8 10.45 -31.53 -2.66
C LEU A 8 10.84 -32.30 -3.95
N ASP A 9 12.08 -32.70 -4.07
CA ASP A 9 12.56 -33.48 -5.23
C ASP A 9 11.81 -34.84 -5.34
N LYS A 10 11.40 -35.44 -4.22
CA LYS A 10 10.62 -36.68 -4.21
C LYS A 10 9.19 -36.50 -4.68
N ILE A 11 8.55 -35.36 -4.39
CA ILE A 11 7.14 -35.11 -4.77
C ILE A 11 7.01 -34.43 -6.14
N LYS A 12 8.07 -33.77 -6.63
CA LYS A 12 8.11 -33.02 -7.88
C LYS A 12 7.57 -33.80 -9.10
N PRO A 13 7.90 -35.08 -9.31
CA PRO A 13 7.41 -35.85 -10.47
C PRO A 13 5.88 -35.96 -10.53
N ASN A 14 5.17 -35.81 -9.41
CA ASN A 14 3.71 -35.81 -9.41
C ASN A 14 3.09 -34.54 -10.04
N PHE A 15 3.85 -33.46 -10.10
CA PHE A 15 3.43 -32.16 -10.65
C PHE A 15 3.97 -31.90 -12.07
N GLU A 16 4.93 -32.70 -12.55
CA GLU A 16 5.46 -32.63 -13.91
C GLU A 16 4.48 -33.20 -14.95
N GLU A 17 4.79 -33.07 -16.23
CA GLU A 17 3.99 -33.57 -17.34
C GLU A 17 3.75 -35.07 -17.22
N GLY A 18 2.47 -35.46 -17.18
CA GLY A 18 2.05 -36.86 -16.94
C GLY A 18 1.82 -37.23 -15.47
N GLY A 19 2.13 -36.35 -14.52
CA GLY A 19 1.84 -36.55 -13.10
C GLY A 19 0.37 -36.34 -12.74
N LYS A 20 -0.10 -36.98 -11.66
CA LYS A 20 -1.50 -36.88 -11.20
C LYS A 20 -1.94 -35.48 -10.77
N LEU A 21 -1.00 -34.61 -10.42
CA LEU A 21 -1.22 -33.25 -9.92
C LEU A 21 -0.69 -32.18 -10.90
N HIS A 22 -0.59 -32.49 -12.19
CA HIS A 22 -0.09 -31.57 -13.22
C HIS A 22 -0.87 -30.23 -13.23
N ALA A 23 -2.17 -30.23 -12.94
CA ALA A 23 -2.98 -29.01 -12.84
C ALA A 23 -2.49 -28.02 -11.76
N PHE A 24 -1.69 -28.46 -10.80
CA PHE A 24 -1.11 -27.66 -9.73
C PHE A 24 0.40 -27.41 -9.93
N ARG A 25 0.94 -27.62 -11.13
CA ARG A 25 2.35 -27.43 -11.44
C ARG A 25 2.82 -26.02 -11.08
N SER A 26 2.11 -24.98 -11.53
CA SER A 26 2.47 -23.59 -11.25
C SER A 26 2.51 -23.27 -9.74
N VAL A 27 1.62 -23.88 -8.95
CA VAL A 27 1.61 -23.75 -7.49
C VAL A 27 2.87 -24.38 -6.88
N PHE A 28 3.19 -25.59 -7.29
CA PHE A 28 4.38 -26.31 -6.80
C PHE A 28 5.66 -25.55 -7.16
N ASP A 29 5.82 -25.15 -8.44
CA ASP A 29 6.97 -24.39 -8.93
C ASP A 29 7.12 -23.04 -8.21
N GLY A 30 6.01 -22.34 -7.92
CA GLY A 30 5.99 -21.12 -7.14
C GLY A 30 6.56 -21.33 -5.72
N PHE A 31 6.11 -22.38 -5.00
CA PHE A 31 6.62 -22.69 -3.66
C PHE A 31 8.07 -23.18 -3.70
N GLU A 32 8.45 -24.04 -4.66
CA GLU A 32 9.82 -24.54 -4.80
C GLU A 32 10.79 -23.39 -5.00
N THR A 33 10.50 -22.50 -5.94
CA THR A 33 11.37 -21.37 -6.28
C THR A 33 11.36 -20.25 -5.25
N PHE A 34 10.30 -20.15 -4.44
CA PHE A 34 10.30 -19.27 -3.26
C PHE A 34 11.26 -19.77 -2.17
N LEU A 35 11.25 -21.08 -1.88
CA LEU A 35 12.11 -21.68 -0.86
C LEU A 35 13.57 -21.82 -1.32
N PHE A 36 13.78 -22.15 -2.60
CA PHE A 36 15.09 -22.40 -3.17
C PHE A 36 15.26 -21.63 -4.47
N VAL A 37 16.27 -20.77 -4.53
CA VAL A 37 16.62 -20.04 -5.76
C VAL A 37 16.98 -21.05 -6.86
N PRO A 38 16.40 -20.96 -8.08
CA PRO A 38 16.76 -21.80 -9.19
C PRO A 38 18.23 -21.58 -9.56
N ASN A 39 19.01 -22.65 -9.69
CA ASN A 39 20.39 -22.60 -10.17
C ASN A 39 20.41 -22.86 -11.68
N SER A 40 19.71 -22.02 -12.45
CA SER A 40 19.62 -22.12 -13.90
C SER A 40 20.29 -20.91 -14.54
N THR A 41 21.06 -21.16 -15.60
CA THR A 41 21.67 -20.13 -16.45
C THR A 41 21.23 -20.33 -17.89
N SER A 42 21.48 -19.35 -18.76
CA SER A 42 21.22 -19.49 -20.18
C SER A 42 22.00 -20.69 -20.77
N LYS A 43 21.37 -21.48 -21.66
CA LYS A 43 21.99 -22.66 -22.27
C LYS A 43 23.02 -22.29 -23.34
N THR A 44 22.92 -21.09 -23.90
CA THR A 44 23.76 -20.58 -25.00
C THR A 44 24.17 -19.15 -24.72
N GLY A 45 25.37 -18.75 -25.17
CA GLY A 45 25.91 -17.41 -24.97
C GLY A 45 26.62 -17.24 -23.64
N VAL A 46 26.55 -16.04 -23.06
CA VAL A 46 27.16 -15.72 -21.76
C VAL A 46 26.29 -16.26 -20.65
N HIS A 47 26.84 -17.05 -19.76
CA HIS A 47 26.15 -17.61 -18.60
C HIS A 47 26.19 -16.61 -17.47
N ILE A 48 25.13 -15.78 -17.35
CA ILE A 48 24.96 -14.78 -16.29
C ILE A 48 23.89 -15.28 -15.33
N HIS A 49 24.16 -15.11 -14.06
CA HIS A 49 23.21 -15.36 -12.98
C HIS A 49 23.08 -14.11 -12.13
N ASP A 50 21.84 -13.70 -11.81
CA ASP A 50 21.58 -12.56 -10.96
C ASP A 50 21.99 -12.84 -9.51
N ALA A 51 22.54 -11.81 -8.84
CA ALA A 51 22.88 -11.88 -7.43
C ALA A 51 21.65 -11.89 -6.52
N ILE A 52 20.56 -11.22 -6.96
CA ILE A 52 19.29 -11.10 -6.23
C ILE A 52 18.15 -11.37 -7.20
N ASP A 53 17.32 -12.33 -6.87
CA ASP A 53 16.11 -12.72 -7.56
C ASP A 53 14.94 -11.77 -7.17
N SER A 54 13.97 -11.56 -8.07
CA SER A 54 12.79 -10.70 -7.84
C SER A 54 11.99 -11.13 -6.61
N LYS A 55 11.93 -12.42 -6.29
CA LYS A 55 11.28 -12.97 -5.09
C LYS A 55 11.90 -12.45 -3.80
N ARG A 56 13.23 -12.30 -3.77
CA ARG A 56 13.95 -11.76 -2.61
C ARG A 56 13.71 -10.26 -2.47
N ILE A 57 13.64 -9.54 -3.58
CA ILE A 57 13.27 -8.11 -3.57
C ILE A 57 11.86 -7.94 -2.99
N MET A 58 10.88 -8.73 -3.45
CA MET A 58 9.51 -8.69 -2.93
C MET A 58 9.45 -9.08 -1.45
N SER A 59 10.23 -10.08 -1.02
CA SER A 59 10.32 -10.46 0.40
C SER A 59 10.86 -9.34 1.28
N MET A 60 11.81 -8.53 0.80
CA MET A 60 12.31 -7.36 1.55
C MET A 60 11.21 -6.31 1.74
N VAL A 61 10.35 -6.10 0.73
CA VAL A 61 9.20 -5.19 0.87
C VAL A 61 8.19 -5.73 1.88
N VAL A 62 7.91 -7.04 1.86
CA VAL A 62 7.04 -7.67 2.87
C VAL A 62 7.60 -7.49 4.28
N ILE A 63 8.91 -7.72 4.47
CA ILE A 63 9.58 -7.50 5.77
C ILE A 63 9.46 -6.03 6.21
N ALA A 64 9.60 -5.10 5.28
CA ALA A 64 9.47 -3.67 5.56
C ALA A 64 8.04 -3.25 5.95
N LEU A 65 7.02 -4.00 5.52
CA LEU A 65 5.61 -3.78 5.89
C LEU A 65 5.26 -4.35 7.28
N ILE A 66 6.01 -5.33 7.78
CA ILE A 66 5.70 -6.00 9.07
C ILE A 66 5.55 -5.02 10.24
N PRO A 67 6.44 -4.03 10.47
CA PRO A 67 6.27 -3.08 11.58
C PRO A 67 4.94 -2.34 11.53
N ALA A 68 4.54 -1.85 10.34
CA ALA A 68 3.27 -1.16 10.14
C ALA A 68 2.06 -2.08 10.34
N LEU A 69 2.16 -3.34 9.90
CA LEU A 69 1.11 -4.35 10.08
C LEU A 69 0.91 -4.70 11.56
N LEU A 70 1.99 -4.97 12.28
CA LEU A 70 1.92 -5.34 13.71
C LEU A 70 1.37 -4.18 14.55
N PHE A 71 1.82 -2.96 14.27
CA PHE A 71 1.26 -1.79 14.92
C PHE A 71 -0.22 -1.59 14.57
N GLY A 72 -0.59 -1.77 13.30
CA GLY A 72 -1.98 -1.68 12.85
C GLY A 72 -2.90 -2.68 13.54
N MET A 73 -2.45 -3.91 13.73
CA MET A 73 -3.19 -4.92 14.52
C MET A 73 -3.38 -4.46 15.96
N TYR A 74 -2.32 -3.94 16.60
CA TYR A 74 -2.42 -3.38 17.93
C TYR A 74 -3.38 -2.19 18.00
N ASN A 75 -3.30 -1.26 17.04
CA ASN A 75 -4.14 -0.07 16.98
C ASN A 75 -5.62 -0.41 16.81
N VAL A 76 -5.97 -1.38 15.95
CA VAL A 76 -7.36 -1.86 15.78
C VAL A 76 -7.95 -2.30 17.13
N GLY A 77 -7.21 -3.11 17.90
CA GLY A 77 -7.67 -3.49 19.24
C GLY A 77 -7.68 -2.31 20.22
N TYR A 78 -6.69 -1.43 20.17
CA TYR A 78 -6.66 -0.23 21.03
C TYR A 78 -7.88 0.65 20.82
N GLN A 79 -8.23 0.95 19.56
CA GLN A 79 -9.40 1.76 19.23
C GLN A 79 -10.71 1.08 19.65
N HIS A 80 -10.79 -0.25 19.48
CA HIS A 80 -11.94 -1.04 19.94
C HIS A 80 -12.17 -0.89 21.44
N PHE A 81 -11.14 -1.19 22.27
CA PHE A 81 -11.29 -1.12 23.73
C PHE A 81 -11.49 0.32 24.22
N LEU A 82 -10.94 1.31 23.54
CA LEU A 82 -11.19 2.72 23.81
C LEU A 82 -12.64 3.10 23.51
N ALA A 83 -13.21 2.61 22.40
CA ALA A 83 -14.61 2.87 22.01
C ALA A 83 -15.62 2.25 22.96
N VAL A 84 -15.31 1.09 23.55
CA VAL A 84 -16.18 0.38 24.49
C VAL A 84 -15.92 0.81 25.95
N GLY A 85 -14.88 1.62 26.20
CA GLY A 85 -14.53 2.09 27.56
C GLY A 85 -14.02 0.98 28.49
N GLN A 86 -13.47 -0.10 27.93
CA GLN A 86 -12.92 -1.21 28.71
C GLN A 86 -11.38 -1.10 28.80
N GLU A 87 -10.86 -1.31 30.01
CA GLU A 87 -9.43 -1.46 30.18
C GLU A 87 -9.00 -2.85 29.77
N ALA A 88 -8.08 -2.94 28.81
CA ALA A 88 -7.52 -4.19 28.30
C ALA A 88 -6.00 -4.15 28.33
N GLY A 89 -5.37 -5.29 28.53
CA GLY A 89 -3.92 -5.43 28.47
C GLY A 89 -3.38 -5.34 27.03
N PHE A 90 -2.05 -5.20 26.92
CA PHE A 90 -1.38 -5.14 25.61
C PHE A 90 -1.71 -6.35 24.72
N PHE A 91 -1.66 -7.56 25.29
CA PHE A 91 -1.92 -8.79 24.54
C PHE A 91 -3.38 -8.93 24.12
N GLU A 92 -4.33 -8.50 24.93
CA GLU A 92 -5.76 -8.54 24.58
C GLU A 92 -6.05 -7.63 23.39
N LYS A 93 -5.52 -6.39 23.41
CA LYS A 93 -5.60 -5.45 22.29
C LYS A 93 -4.98 -6.03 21.04
N PHE A 94 -3.79 -6.62 21.14
CA PHE A 94 -3.10 -7.19 20.00
C PHE A 94 -3.85 -8.40 19.41
N ILE A 95 -4.33 -9.33 20.27
CA ILE A 95 -5.07 -10.52 19.82
C ILE A 95 -6.38 -10.14 19.16
N TYR A 96 -7.13 -9.18 19.71
CA TYR A 96 -8.35 -8.68 19.08
C TYR A 96 -8.08 -8.15 17.67
N GLY A 97 -7.11 -7.26 17.52
CA GLY A 97 -6.78 -6.70 16.21
C GLY A 97 -6.19 -7.74 15.25
N PHE A 98 -5.39 -8.69 15.74
CA PHE A 98 -4.91 -9.81 14.93
C PHE A 98 -6.07 -10.63 14.35
N LEU A 99 -7.05 -11.00 15.18
CA LEU A 99 -8.24 -11.76 14.76
C LEU A 99 -9.13 -10.95 13.79
N ALA A 100 -9.20 -9.63 13.93
CA ALA A 100 -9.95 -8.74 13.03
C ALA A 100 -9.28 -8.61 11.64
N VAL A 101 -7.95 -8.59 11.59
CA VAL A 101 -7.18 -8.34 10.38
C VAL A 101 -6.86 -9.63 9.62
N LEU A 102 -6.58 -10.73 10.31
CA LEU A 102 -6.17 -12.02 9.73
C LEU A 102 -7.11 -12.53 8.62
N PRO A 103 -8.45 -12.51 8.76
CA PRO A 103 -9.34 -12.96 7.69
C PRO A 103 -9.19 -12.16 6.40
N LYS A 104 -8.92 -10.84 6.50
CA LYS A 104 -8.70 -9.96 5.34
C LYS A 104 -7.41 -10.32 4.62
N ILE A 105 -6.34 -10.62 5.37
CA ILE A 105 -5.06 -11.09 4.80
C ILE A 105 -5.29 -12.41 4.07
N ILE A 106 -5.97 -13.37 4.69
CA ILE A 106 -6.25 -14.68 4.09
C ILE A 106 -7.05 -14.50 2.79
N VAL A 107 -8.13 -13.73 2.81
CA VAL A 107 -8.98 -13.50 1.62
C VAL A 107 -8.18 -12.82 0.51
N SER A 108 -7.38 -11.81 0.81
CA SER A 108 -6.54 -11.12 -0.17
C SER A 108 -5.58 -12.09 -0.85
N TYR A 109 -4.85 -12.90 -0.09
CA TYR A 109 -3.91 -13.87 -0.66
C TYR A 109 -4.60 -15.02 -1.40
N VAL A 110 -5.67 -15.60 -0.84
CA VAL A 110 -6.37 -16.73 -1.48
C VAL A 110 -6.98 -16.30 -2.82
N VAL A 111 -7.64 -15.15 -2.85
CA VAL A 111 -8.26 -14.65 -4.09
C VAL A 111 -7.21 -14.21 -5.10
N GLY A 112 -6.24 -13.41 -4.68
CA GLY A 112 -5.27 -12.84 -5.60
C GLY A 112 -4.29 -13.89 -6.16
N LEU A 113 -3.65 -14.68 -5.30
CA LEU A 113 -2.78 -15.77 -5.74
C LEU A 113 -3.57 -16.84 -6.49
N GLY A 114 -4.81 -17.12 -6.08
CA GLY A 114 -5.67 -18.07 -6.79
C GLY A 114 -5.88 -17.68 -8.25
N ILE A 115 -6.15 -16.40 -8.53
CA ILE A 115 -6.29 -15.90 -9.89
C ILE A 115 -4.96 -15.96 -10.66
N GLU A 116 -3.86 -15.54 -10.03
CA GLU A 116 -2.54 -15.61 -10.65
C GLU A 116 -2.10 -17.03 -11.00
N PHE A 117 -2.35 -18.00 -10.11
CA PHE A 117 -2.08 -19.40 -10.39
C PHE A 117 -2.91 -19.93 -11.57
N VAL A 118 -4.20 -19.60 -11.63
CA VAL A 118 -5.07 -19.99 -12.75
C VAL A 118 -4.58 -19.39 -14.06
N VAL A 119 -4.22 -18.11 -14.07
CA VAL A 119 -3.73 -17.43 -15.28
C VAL A 119 -2.36 -17.97 -15.71
N ALA A 120 -1.43 -18.17 -14.76
CA ALA A 120 -0.11 -18.73 -15.02
C ALA A 120 -0.22 -20.16 -15.61
N GLN A 121 -1.10 -20.99 -15.05
CA GLN A 121 -1.38 -22.34 -15.57
C GLN A 121 -1.98 -22.31 -16.98
N TRP A 122 -2.89 -21.34 -17.23
CA TRP A 122 -3.51 -21.19 -18.56
C TRP A 122 -2.49 -20.74 -19.63
N LYS A 123 -1.61 -19.80 -19.26
CA LYS A 123 -0.55 -19.30 -20.16
C LYS A 123 0.67 -20.22 -20.26
N ASN A 124 0.78 -21.27 -19.42
CA ASN A 124 1.98 -22.10 -19.25
C ASN A 124 3.23 -21.28 -18.91
N GLU A 125 3.08 -20.25 -18.09
CA GLU A 125 4.16 -19.39 -17.61
C GLU A 125 4.48 -19.69 -16.14
N GLU A 126 5.71 -19.38 -15.72
CA GLU A 126 6.05 -19.40 -14.29
C GLU A 126 5.34 -18.26 -13.57
N ILE A 127 4.88 -18.52 -12.36
CA ILE A 127 4.20 -17.52 -11.56
C ILE A 127 5.14 -16.38 -11.18
N GLN A 128 4.68 -15.17 -11.40
CA GLN A 128 5.41 -13.95 -11.05
C GLN A 128 4.92 -13.43 -9.70
N GLU A 129 5.77 -13.47 -8.69
CA GLU A 129 5.41 -13.30 -7.28
C GLU A 129 5.17 -11.85 -6.80
N GLY A 130 4.89 -10.92 -7.71
CA GLY A 130 4.57 -9.53 -7.36
C GLY A 130 3.35 -9.40 -6.44
N PHE A 131 2.45 -10.37 -6.44
CA PHE A 131 1.26 -10.35 -5.60
C PHE A 131 1.56 -10.58 -4.12
N LEU A 132 2.73 -11.12 -3.75
CA LEU A 132 3.11 -11.24 -2.34
C LEU A 132 3.06 -9.88 -1.61
N VAL A 133 3.49 -8.83 -2.27
CA VAL A 133 3.45 -7.46 -1.74
C VAL A 133 2.03 -6.91 -1.79
N SER A 134 1.36 -7.00 -2.96
CA SER A 134 -0.02 -6.49 -3.12
C SER A 134 -1.00 -7.19 -2.17
N GLY A 135 -0.84 -8.50 -1.97
CA GLY A 135 -1.68 -9.30 -1.07
C GLY A 135 -1.61 -8.85 0.39
N LEU A 136 -0.47 -8.28 0.82
CA LEU A 136 -0.32 -7.70 2.15
C LEU A 136 -0.74 -6.22 2.20
N LEU A 137 -0.47 -5.46 1.13
CA LEU A 137 -0.85 -4.04 1.03
C LEU A 137 -2.37 -3.87 1.05
N ILE A 138 -3.13 -4.71 0.32
CA ILE A 138 -4.58 -4.61 0.21
C ILE A 138 -5.28 -4.58 1.58
N PRO A 139 -5.08 -5.57 2.49
CA PRO A 139 -5.70 -5.52 3.80
C PRO A 139 -5.24 -4.34 4.67
N MET A 140 -4.02 -3.83 4.46
CA MET A 140 -3.49 -2.72 5.25
C MET A 140 -4.11 -1.36 4.92
N ILE A 141 -4.68 -1.19 3.73
CA ILE A 141 -5.25 0.08 3.25
C ILE A 141 -6.77 0.14 3.30
N VAL A 142 -7.42 -0.87 3.86
CA VAL A 142 -8.88 -0.91 3.98
C VAL A 142 -9.33 -0.72 5.43
N PRO A 143 -10.58 -0.29 5.66
CA PRO A 143 -11.16 -0.21 7.00
C PRO A 143 -11.30 -1.58 7.67
N VAL A 144 -11.35 -1.57 9.01
CA VAL A 144 -11.54 -2.79 9.78
C VAL A 144 -12.90 -3.45 9.54
N GLU A 145 -13.94 -2.68 9.29
CA GLU A 145 -15.32 -3.18 9.02
C GLU A 145 -15.59 -3.49 7.54
N CYS A 146 -14.55 -3.49 6.68
CA CYS A 146 -14.73 -3.86 5.28
C CYS A 146 -15.15 -5.34 5.16
N PRO A 147 -16.32 -5.67 4.57
CA PRO A 147 -16.80 -7.03 4.42
C PRO A 147 -15.87 -7.87 3.52
N LEU A 148 -15.60 -9.11 3.94
CA LEU A 148 -14.65 -10.01 3.25
C LEU A 148 -15.03 -10.31 1.81
N TRP A 149 -16.34 -10.46 1.51
CA TRP A 149 -16.78 -10.76 0.15
C TRP A 149 -16.58 -9.58 -0.81
N ILE A 150 -16.78 -8.32 -0.33
CA ILE A 150 -16.51 -7.11 -1.12
C ILE A 150 -15.01 -6.99 -1.39
N LEU A 151 -14.19 -7.25 -0.36
CA LEU A 151 -12.74 -7.28 -0.49
C LEU A 151 -12.29 -8.33 -1.52
N ALA A 152 -12.89 -9.52 -1.50
CA ALA A 152 -12.61 -10.58 -2.45
C ALA A 152 -12.92 -10.15 -3.90
N VAL A 153 -14.11 -9.55 -4.13
CA VAL A 153 -14.51 -9.04 -5.45
C VAL A 153 -13.57 -7.94 -5.93
N ALA A 154 -13.23 -6.98 -5.08
CA ALA A 154 -12.33 -5.88 -5.41
C ALA A 154 -10.91 -6.37 -5.71
N THR A 155 -10.40 -7.32 -4.93
CA THR A 155 -9.11 -7.96 -5.18
C THR A 155 -9.11 -8.71 -6.51
N ALA A 156 -10.16 -9.49 -6.79
CA ALA A 156 -10.29 -10.19 -8.07
C ALA A 156 -10.33 -9.21 -9.25
N PHE A 157 -11.12 -8.13 -9.14
CA PHE A 157 -11.19 -7.08 -10.15
C PHE A 157 -9.80 -6.47 -10.41
N SER A 158 -9.08 -6.10 -9.37
CA SER A 158 -7.79 -5.45 -9.54
C SER A 158 -6.73 -6.38 -10.13
N VAL A 159 -6.68 -7.65 -9.70
CA VAL A 159 -5.72 -8.62 -10.24
C VAL A 159 -5.98 -8.87 -11.72
N ILE A 160 -7.24 -9.06 -12.11
CA ILE A 160 -7.59 -9.31 -13.51
C ILE A 160 -7.34 -8.06 -14.35
N PHE A 161 -7.96 -6.93 -14.01
CA PHE A 161 -8.00 -5.75 -14.89
C PHE A 161 -6.81 -4.81 -14.72
N ALA A 162 -6.16 -4.75 -13.56
CA ALA A 162 -5.00 -3.88 -13.38
C ALA A 162 -3.66 -4.60 -13.62
N LYS A 163 -3.63 -5.93 -13.62
CA LYS A 163 -2.40 -6.71 -13.73
C LYS A 163 -2.43 -7.70 -14.88
N GLU A 164 -3.31 -8.70 -14.86
CA GLU A 164 -3.26 -9.84 -15.80
C GLU A 164 -3.61 -9.46 -17.24
N VAL A 165 -4.53 -8.52 -17.44
CA VAL A 165 -4.89 -7.98 -18.78
C VAL A 165 -3.72 -7.26 -19.44
N PHE A 166 -2.83 -6.65 -18.65
CA PHE A 166 -1.63 -5.97 -19.16
C PHE A 166 -0.43 -6.89 -19.39
N GLY A 167 -0.50 -8.16 -18.99
CA GLY A 167 0.56 -9.14 -19.18
C GLY A 167 1.22 -9.65 -17.88
N GLY A 168 0.65 -9.35 -16.71
CA GLY A 168 1.13 -9.82 -15.42
C GLY A 168 2.09 -8.85 -14.71
N THR A 169 2.87 -9.35 -13.77
CA THR A 169 3.78 -8.55 -12.95
C THR A 169 4.85 -7.87 -13.82
N GLY A 170 5.05 -6.58 -13.60
CA GLY A 170 6.03 -5.79 -14.35
C GLY A 170 5.49 -5.12 -15.61
N MET A 171 4.29 -5.48 -16.08
CA MET A 171 3.60 -4.89 -17.23
C MET A 171 2.42 -4.02 -16.82
N ASN A 172 2.03 -4.06 -15.57
CA ASN A 172 0.91 -3.29 -15.03
C ASN A 172 1.21 -1.78 -15.02
N ILE A 173 0.23 -1.00 -15.47
CA ILE A 173 0.30 0.47 -15.48
C ILE A 173 0.00 1.02 -14.08
N PHE A 174 -0.92 0.38 -13.36
CA PHE A 174 -1.37 0.79 -12.04
C PHE A 174 -0.95 -0.22 -10.98
N ASN A 175 -0.74 0.27 -9.77
CA ASN A 175 -0.55 -0.60 -8.60
C ASN A 175 -1.88 -1.33 -8.28
N PRO A 176 -1.88 -2.69 -8.22
CA PRO A 176 -3.12 -3.45 -7.99
C PRO A 176 -3.79 -3.15 -6.63
N ALA A 177 -3.01 -2.90 -5.57
CA ALA A 177 -3.57 -2.57 -4.28
C ALA A 177 -4.34 -1.23 -4.31
N LEU A 178 -3.81 -0.23 -5.02
CA LEU A 178 -4.49 1.05 -5.19
C LEU A 178 -5.77 0.93 -6.03
N ILE A 179 -5.77 0.11 -7.08
CA ILE A 179 -7.00 -0.17 -7.86
C ILE A 179 -8.04 -0.90 -7.02
N THR A 180 -7.62 -1.86 -6.16
CA THR A 180 -8.53 -2.51 -5.22
C THR A 180 -9.22 -1.48 -4.31
N ARG A 181 -8.46 -0.55 -3.73
CA ARG A 181 -9.02 0.50 -2.89
C ARG A 181 -9.91 1.47 -3.66
N ALA A 182 -9.50 1.87 -4.86
CA ALA A 182 -10.31 2.74 -5.72
C ALA A 182 -11.65 2.06 -6.09
N PHE A 183 -11.62 0.79 -6.48
CA PHE A 183 -12.83 0.02 -6.76
C PHE A 183 -13.75 -0.03 -5.54
N LEU A 184 -13.22 -0.35 -4.36
CA LEU A 184 -13.99 -0.38 -3.12
C LEU A 184 -14.63 0.97 -2.81
N PHE A 185 -13.87 2.05 -2.95
CA PHE A 185 -14.35 3.41 -2.67
C PHE A 185 -15.47 3.85 -3.62
N PHE A 186 -15.33 3.58 -4.93
CA PHE A 186 -16.35 3.99 -5.91
C PHE A 186 -17.56 3.06 -5.96
N ALA A 187 -17.36 1.74 -5.78
CA ALA A 187 -18.47 0.78 -5.83
C ALA A 187 -19.20 0.64 -4.50
N TYR A 188 -18.51 0.81 -3.38
CA TYR A 188 -19.06 0.60 -2.03
C TYR A 188 -18.66 1.74 -1.06
N PRO A 189 -18.99 3.00 -1.36
CA PRO A 189 -18.52 4.16 -0.59
C PRO A 189 -18.90 4.10 0.89
N THR A 190 -20.08 3.59 1.23
CA THR A 190 -20.55 3.45 2.61
C THR A 190 -19.78 2.42 3.45
N LYS A 191 -18.98 1.56 2.79
CA LYS A 191 -18.11 0.57 3.45
C LYS A 191 -16.65 1.02 3.51
N MET A 192 -16.33 2.16 2.91
CA MET A 192 -14.98 2.71 2.82
C MET A 192 -14.83 4.10 3.44
N SER A 193 -15.95 4.76 3.76
CA SER A 193 -15.97 6.09 4.37
C SER A 193 -17.12 6.21 5.37
N GLY A 194 -17.04 7.21 6.23
CA GLY A 194 -18.02 7.46 7.30
C GLY A 194 -17.49 7.02 8.66
N ASP A 195 -18.35 7.11 9.68
CA ASP A 195 -17.97 6.90 11.08
C ASP A 195 -17.97 5.44 11.51
N ALA A 196 -18.72 4.58 10.82
CA ALA A 196 -18.99 3.20 11.28
C ALA A 196 -17.98 2.15 10.79
N VAL A 197 -16.97 2.54 9.99
CA VAL A 197 -16.13 1.55 9.27
C VAL A 197 -14.71 1.42 9.81
N TRP A 198 -14.22 2.43 10.54
CA TRP A 198 -12.81 2.49 10.95
C TRP A 198 -12.55 1.89 12.33
N VAL A 199 -13.58 1.84 13.17
CA VAL A 199 -13.49 1.27 14.53
C VAL A 199 -14.55 0.20 14.67
N SER A 200 -14.13 -1.03 14.95
CA SER A 200 -15.05 -2.13 15.25
C SER A 200 -15.52 -2.04 16.69
N THR A 201 -16.82 -2.23 16.89
CA THR A 201 -17.44 -2.27 18.22
C THR A 201 -17.95 -3.65 18.61
N ASP A 202 -17.88 -4.62 17.67
CA ASP A 202 -18.36 -5.97 17.86
C ASP A 202 -17.33 -6.85 18.59
N SER A 203 -17.81 -7.84 19.34
CA SER A 203 -16.94 -8.84 19.94
C SER A 203 -16.42 -9.85 18.91
N ILE A 204 -15.17 -10.25 19.02
CA ILE A 204 -14.56 -11.28 18.18
C ILE A 204 -14.23 -12.48 19.08
N PHE A 205 -14.87 -13.62 18.85
CA PHE A 205 -14.71 -14.85 19.64
C PHE A 205 -14.85 -14.65 21.16
N GLY A 206 -15.72 -13.72 21.57
CA GLY A 206 -15.95 -13.42 22.99
C GLY A 206 -14.92 -12.44 23.60
N ILE A 207 -13.98 -11.92 22.81
CA ILE A 207 -13.05 -10.88 23.23
C ILE A 207 -13.64 -9.52 22.85
N GLY A 208 -13.65 -8.58 23.79
CA GLY A 208 -14.20 -7.22 23.58
C GLY A 208 -15.72 -7.24 23.43
N GLY A 209 -16.24 -6.18 22.83
CA GLY A 209 -17.67 -5.91 22.65
C GLY A 209 -18.28 -5.22 23.87
N GLY A 210 -19.29 -4.39 23.64
CA GLY A 210 -19.96 -3.66 24.69
C GLY A 210 -20.73 -2.45 24.16
N GLN A 211 -21.24 -1.64 25.07
CA GLN A 211 -21.84 -0.35 24.72
C GLN A 211 -20.73 0.68 24.50
N VAL A 212 -20.87 1.45 23.44
CA VAL A 212 -19.94 2.55 23.15
C VAL A 212 -20.01 3.63 24.19
N VAL A 213 -18.87 4.29 24.45
CA VAL A 213 -18.77 5.40 25.40
C VAL A 213 -19.51 6.64 24.89
N ASP A 214 -19.95 7.51 25.81
CA ASP A 214 -20.54 8.79 25.47
C ASP A 214 -19.51 9.67 24.71
N GLY A 215 -19.96 10.32 23.64
CA GLY A 215 -19.09 11.11 22.77
C GLY A 215 -18.27 10.29 21.76
N PHE A 216 -18.59 9.01 21.59
CA PHE A 216 -17.93 8.16 20.59
C PHE A 216 -18.00 8.76 19.18
N THR A 217 -16.85 8.73 18.49
CA THR A 217 -16.76 8.95 17.04
C THR A 217 -15.80 7.95 16.43
N GLY A 218 -16.25 7.24 15.40
CA GLY A 218 -15.38 6.33 14.62
C GLY A 218 -14.78 7.01 13.38
N ALA A 219 -15.02 8.31 13.16
CA ALA A 219 -14.50 9.03 12.00
C ALA A 219 -12.98 9.18 12.04
N THR A 220 -12.33 9.03 10.89
CA THR A 220 -10.90 9.38 10.77
C THR A 220 -10.71 10.89 10.97
N MET A 221 -9.50 11.32 11.34
CA MET A 221 -9.14 12.74 11.47
C MET A 221 -9.49 13.54 10.19
N TRP A 222 -9.25 12.95 9.00
CA TRP A 222 -9.63 13.57 7.73
C TRP A 222 -11.13 13.59 7.50
N GLY A 223 -11.85 12.57 7.93
CA GLY A 223 -13.32 12.56 7.88
C GLY A 223 -13.92 13.66 8.75
N GLN A 224 -13.37 13.86 9.95
CA GLN A 224 -13.76 14.96 10.84
C GLN A 224 -13.47 16.32 10.23
N ALA A 225 -12.25 16.54 9.70
CA ALA A 225 -11.87 17.80 9.07
C ALA A 225 -12.71 18.13 7.82
N ALA A 226 -13.12 17.11 7.04
CA ALA A 226 -13.95 17.30 5.86
C ALA A 226 -15.39 17.70 6.17
N THR A 227 -15.92 17.27 7.32
CA THR A 227 -17.31 17.54 7.77
C THR A 227 -17.39 18.62 8.83
N ALA A 228 -16.26 19.20 9.22
CA ALA A 228 -16.18 20.22 10.26
C ALA A 228 -16.97 21.48 9.89
N ALA A 229 -17.65 22.04 10.89
CA ALA A 229 -18.30 23.34 10.73
C ALA A 229 -17.26 24.46 10.53
N PRO A 230 -17.60 25.56 9.82
CA PRO A 230 -16.72 26.70 9.68
C PRO A 230 -16.26 27.22 11.06
N GLY A 231 -14.93 27.36 11.23
CA GLY A 231 -14.33 27.80 12.50
C GLY A 231 -14.01 26.70 13.50
N ALA A 232 -14.30 25.43 13.20
CA ALA A 232 -13.80 24.31 13.99
C ALA A 232 -12.28 24.18 13.80
N SER A 233 -11.55 23.93 14.89
CA SER A 233 -10.08 23.87 14.89
C SER A 233 -9.52 22.62 15.57
N GLU A 234 -10.35 21.81 16.20
CA GLU A 234 -9.91 20.66 16.99
C GLU A 234 -10.34 19.33 16.36
N LEU A 235 -9.39 18.40 16.28
CA LEU A 235 -9.64 17.01 15.93
C LEU A 235 -9.77 16.20 17.22
N ILE A 236 -10.71 15.27 17.26
CA ILE A 236 -11.01 14.47 18.46
C ILE A 236 -10.71 12.98 18.24
N ASN A 237 -10.28 12.34 19.31
CA ASN A 237 -10.10 10.89 19.37
C ASN A 237 -11.44 10.16 19.50
N VAL A 238 -11.44 8.84 19.39
CA VAL A 238 -12.61 7.96 19.46
C VAL A 238 -13.46 8.17 20.73
N ASN A 239 -12.85 8.53 21.84
CA ASN A 239 -13.51 8.80 23.13
C ASN A 239 -13.90 10.27 23.35
N GLY A 240 -13.85 11.11 22.31
CA GLY A 240 -14.20 12.52 22.39
C GLY A 240 -13.12 13.43 22.99
N THR A 241 -11.94 12.92 23.35
CA THR A 241 -10.82 13.76 23.82
C THR A 241 -10.08 14.39 22.64
N PRO A 242 -9.51 15.61 22.79
CA PRO A 242 -8.71 16.24 21.75
C PRO A 242 -7.51 15.34 21.33
N ALA A 243 -7.30 15.19 20.02
CA ALA A 243 -6.19 14.43 19.50
C ALA A 243 -4.89 15.23 19.60
N THR A 244 -3.86 14.63 20.19
CA THR A 244 -2.55 15.28 20.31
C THR A 244 -1.68 14.95 19.09
N MET A 245 -0.69 15.81 18.81
CA MET A 245 0.31 15.54 17.76
C MET A 245 1.05 14.22 18.02
N TRP A 246 1.24 13.86 19.29
CA TRP A 246 1.87 12.59 19.66
C TRP A 246 1.00 11.40 19.27
N ASP A 247 -0.32 11.45 19.48
CA ASP A 247 -1.26 10.41 19.07
C ASP A 247 -1.21 10.20 17.54
N MET A 248 -1.11 11.31 16.78
CA MET A 248 -1.04 11.29 15.32
C MET A 248 0.28 10.67 14.82
N VAL A 249 1.42 10.96 15.45
CA VAL A 249 2.75 10.43 15.05
C VAL A 249 2.89 8.96 15.44
N VAL A 250 2.49 8.60 16.66
CA VAL A 250 2.48 7.21 17.11
C VAL A 250 1.48 6.39 16.32
N GLY A 251 0.33 7.00 15.97
CA GLY A 251 -0.71 6.36 15.18
C GLY A 251 -1.86 5.79 16.02
N LEU A 252 -2.07 6.27 17.24
CA LEU A 252 -3.18 5.88 18.11
C LEU A 252 -4.46 6.63 17.73
N ILE A 253 -4.80 6.62 16.45
CA ILE A 253 -5.94 7.31 15.84
C ILE A 253 -6.74 6.32 14.96
N PRO A 254 -8.04 6.56 14.74
CA PRO A 254 -8.82 5.76 13.81
C PRO A 254 -8.35 5.94 12.37
N GLY A 255 -8.27 4.85 11.61
CA GLY A 255 -7.82 4.88 10.22
C GLY A 255 -7.68 3.50 9.59
N SER A 256 -7.11 3.43 8.38
CA SER A 256 -6.79 2.17 7.72
C SER A 256 -5.78 1.36 8.53
N ILE A 257 -5.87 0.04 8.44
CA ILE A 257 -5.15 -0.89 9.34
C ILE A 257 -3.64 -0.61 9.41
N GLY A 258 -2.98 -0.36 8.27
CA GLY A 258 -1.52 -0.18 8.21
C GLY A 258 -1.02 1.26 8.09
N GLU A 259 -1.92 2.25 7.97
CA GLU A 259 -1.56 3.61 7.57
C GLU A 259 -1.37 4.59 8.75
N THR A 260 -1.73 4.18 9.97
CA THR A 260 -1.85 5.11 11.09
C THR A 260 -0.52 5.54 11.71
N SER A 261 0.45 4.63 11.87
CA SER A 261 1.71 4.92 12.59
C SER A 261 2.82 5.42 11.69
N VAL A 262 3.18 6.68 11.81
CA VAL A 262 4.34 7.26 11.12
C VAL A 262 5.65 6.60 11.57
N ILE A 263 5.78 6.24 12.85
CA ILE A 263 6.99 5.60 13.40
C ILE A 263 7.18 4.21 12.78
N ALA A 264 6.13 3.39 12.71
CA ALA A 264 6.19 2.06 12.13
C ALA A 264 6.48 2.11 10.62
N ILE A 265 5.89 3.08 9.91
CA ILE A 265 6.17 3.35 8.49
C ILE A 265 7.62 3.79 8.29
N ALA A 266 8.16 4.64 9.16
CA ALA A 266 9.55 5.09 9.10
C ALA A 266 10.55 3.93 9.29
N LEU A 267 10.25 2.97 10.19
CA LEU A 267 11.06 1.74 10.31
C LEU A 267 11.07 0.94 9.00
N GLY A 268 9.92 0.80 8.35
CA GLY A 268 9.83 0.18 7.03
C GLY A 268 10.61 0.96 5.96
N ALA A 269 10.54 2.29 5.98
CA ALA A 269 11.30 3.13 5.06
C ALA A 269 12.82 2.94 5.24
N ILE A 270 13.32 2.85 6.47
CA ILE A 270 14.74 2.58 6.77
C ILE A 270 15.16 1.24 6.16
N ILE A 271 14.36 0.18 6.32
CA ILE A 271 14.65 -1.14 5.73
C ILE A 271 14.72 -1.05 4.20
N LEU A 272 13.75 -0.39 3.56
CA LEU A 272 13.70 -0.24 2.11
C LEU A 272 14.84 0.60 1.54
N LEU A 273 15.24 1.67 2.24
CA LEU A 273 16.36 2.52 1.83
C LEU A 273 17.72 1.82 2.06
N TRP A 274 17.86 1.09 3.15
CA TRP A 274 19.09 0.34 3.44
C TRP A 274 19.31 -0.80 2.44
N THR A 275 18.25 -1.51 2.09
CA THR A 275 18.32 -2.57 1.07
C THR A 275 18.41 -2.05 -0.37
N GLY A 276 18.19 -0.74 -0.58
CA GLY A 276 18.21 -0.11 -1.89
C GLY A 276 17.03 -0.49 -2.80
N VAL A 277 15.99 -1.14 -2.24
CA VAL A 277 14.79 -1.56 -2.99
C VAL A 277 13.95 -0.36 -3.39
N ALA A 278 13.77 0.60 -2.48
CA ALA A 278 12.99 1.81 -2.76
C ALA A 278 13.86 3.02 -3.08
N SER A 279 13.35 3.91 -3.93
CA SER A 279 14.04 5.14 -4.33
C SER A 279 13.86 6.25 -3.30
N TRP A 280 14.95 6.64 -2.62
CA TRP A 280 14.94 7.81 -1.73
C TRP A 280 14.54 9.10 -2.44
N LYS A 281 14.82 9.23 -3.76
CA LYS A 281 14.50 10.42 -4.57
C LYS A 281 13.00 10.59 -4.71
N THR A 282 12.29 9.50 -4.94
CA THR A 282 10.82 9.50 -4.99
C THR A 282 10.24 9.83 -3.63
N MET A 283 10.69 9.16 -2.54
CA MET A 283 10.21 9.45 -1.19
C MET A 283 10.41 10.93 -0.83
N PHE A 284 11.63 11.42 -0.95
CA PHE A 284 11.97 12.80 -0.61
C PHE A 284 11.12 13.81 -1.39
N SER A 285 10.94 13.59 -2.70
CA SER A 285 10.19 14.53 -3.53
C SER A 285 8.68 14.51 -3.25
N VAL A 286 8.10 13.36 -2.84
CA VAL A 286 6.71 13.30 -2.37
C VAL A 286 6.53 14.16 -1.12
N PHE A 287 7.41 14.02 -0.13
CA PHE A 287 7.37 14.86 1.07
C PHE A 287 7.56 16.34 0.73
N ALA A 288 8.51 16.68 -0.12
CA ALA A 288 8.74 18.05 -0.55
C ALA A 288 7.52 18.67 -1.25
N GLY A 289 6.85 17.92 -2.15
CA GLY A 289 5.62 18.35 -2.81
C GLY A 289 4.48 18.58 -1.83
N GLY A 290 4.30 17.66 -0.86
CA GLY A 290 3.30 17.78 0.19
C GLY A 290 3.54 19.00 1.09
N ILE A 291 4.78 19.24 1.53
CA ILE A 291 5.15 20.41 2.34
C ILE A 291 4.84 21.70 1.59
N VAL A 292 5.31 21.81 0.35
CA VAL A 292 5.11 23.03 -0.47
C VAL A 292 3.62 23.33 -0.64
N MET A 293 2.83 22.31 -0.99
CA MET A 293 1.41 22.53 -1.23
C MET A 293 0.63 22.79 0.08
N GLY A 294 0.99 22.10 1.17
CA GLY A 294 0.43 22.37 2.50
C GLY A 294 0.69 23.82 2.95
N LEU A 295 1.91 24.32 2.77
CA LEU A 295 2.25 25.71 3.06
C LEU A 295 1.46 26.70 2.18
N ILE A 296 1.26 26.39 0.90
CA ILE A 296 0.46 27.24 -0.01
C ILE A 296 -0.99 27.33 0.52
N PHE A 297 -1.60 26.21 0.91
CA PHE A 297 -2.95 26.24 1.47
C PHE A 297 -3.02 26.93 2.84
N ASN A 298 -2.00 26.81 3.69
CA ASN A 298 -1.98 27.54 4.96
C ASN A 298 -1.90 29.07 4.77
N VAL A 299 -1.29 29.55 3.68
CA VAL A 299 -1.16 31.00 3.38
C VAL A 299 -2.35 31.54 2.59
N PHE A 300 -2.82 30.78 1.60
CA PHE A 300 -3.80 31.25 0.61
C PHE A 300 -5.15 30.52 0.68
N GLY A 301 -5.28 29.47 1.51
CA GLY A 301 -6.50 28.69 1.63
C GLY A 301 -7.64 29.44 2.31
N SER A 302 -8.89 29.02 2.02
CA SER A 302 -10.08 29.61 2.65
C SER A 302 -10.08 29.32 4.15
N THR A 303 -10.43 30.34 4.93
CA THR A 303 -10.61 30.25 6.39
C THR A 303 -11.82 29.37 6.79
N ASP A 304 -12.77 29.19 5.87
CA ASP A 304 -13.97 28.38 6.11
C ASP A 304 -13.73 26.88 5.90
N ASN A 305 -12.58 26.51 5.33
CA ASN A 305 -12.21 25.13 5.07
C ASN A 305 -11.16 24.68 6.10
N MET A 306 -11.59 23.87 7.08
CA MET A 306 -10.70 23.34 8.11
C MET A 306 -9.50 22.61 7.51
N MET A 307 -9.68 21.83 6.43
CA MET A 307 -8.58 21.10 5.78
C MET A 307 -7.50 22.04 5.21
N ALA A 308 -7.87 23.24 4.74
CA ALA A 308 -6.91 24.23 4.27
C ALA A 308 -6.17 24.94 5.42
N GLN A 309 -6.78 25.00 6.59
CA GLN A 309 -6.23 25.66 7.76
C GLN A 309 -5.36 24.75 8.65
N LEU A 310 -5.52 23.43 8.52
CA LEU A 310 -4.65 22.48 9.25
C LEU A 310 -3.18 22.75 8.90
N PRO A 311 -2.25 22.70 9.89
CA PRO A 311 -0.83 22.90 9.66
C PRO A 311 -0.27 21.92 8.62
N TRP A 312 0.66 22.37 7.79
CA TRP A 312 1.27 21.57 6.73
C TRP A 312 1.84 20.23 7.21
N TYR A 313 2.35 20.15 8.44
CA TYR A 313 2.90 18.93 9.02
C TYR A 313 1.81 17.89 9.35
N GLU A 314 0.59 18.30 9.69
CA GLU A 314 -0.52 17.38 9.90
C GLU A 314 -0.96 16.73 8.59
N HIS A 315 -0.88 17.45 7.48
CA HIS A 315 -1.11 16.86 6.15
C HIS A 315 -0.16 15.70 5.83
N ILE A 316 1.04 15.73 6.38
CA ILE A 316 2.04 14.67 6.17
C ILE A 316 1.81 13.50 7.11
N VAL A 317 1.53 13.78 8.37
CA VAL A 317 1.42 12.78 9.44
C VAL A 317 0.10 12.02 9.39
N LEU A 318 -1.00 12.72 9.08
CA LEU A 318 -2.34 12.14 9.08
C LEU A 318 -2.66 11.37 7.80
N GLY A 319 -3.40 10.30 7.97
CA GLY A 319 -3.89 9.43 6.89
C GLY A 319 -2.77 8.67 6.18
N GLY A 320 -3.08 8.19 4.99
CA GLY A 320 -2.16 7.35 4.21
C GLY A 320 -1.01 8.08 3.51
N PHE A 321 -0.69 9.35 3.83
CA PHE A 321 0.37 10.09 3.13
C PHE A 321 1.74 9.45 3.27
N CYS A 322 2.19 9.20 4.51
CA CYS A 322 3.47 8.54 4.77
C CYS A 322 3.51 7.12 4.20
N PHE A 323 2.44 6.36 4.37
CA PHE A 323 2.34 4.99 3.86
C PHE A 323 2.43 4.96 2.33
N GLY A 324 1.65 5.82 1.66
CA GLY A 324 1.67 5.95 0.21
C GLY A 324 3.03 6.42 -0.34
N ALA A 325 3.68 7.38 0.33
CA ALA A 325 4.99 7.88 -0.06
C ALA A 325 6.10 6.81 0.03
N VAL A 326 6.03 5.93 1.06
CA VAL A 326 7.06 4.92 1.33
C VAL A 326 6.85 3.63 0.54
N PHE A 327 5.63 3.07 0.54
CA PHE A 327 5.37 1.72 0.03
C PHE A 327 4.70 1.68 -1.33
N MET A 328 4.04 2.77 -1.76
CA MET A 328 3.24 2.77 -2.99
C MET A 328 3.81 3.66 -4.08
N ALA A 329 4.24 4.88 -3.77
CA ALA A 329 4.86 5.78 -4.74
C ALA A 329 6.24 5.30 -5.21
N THR A 330 6.88 4.44 -4.44
CA THR A 330 8.18 3.85 -4.75
C THR A 330 8.09 2.52 -5.49
N ASP A 331 6.90 2.07 -5.86
CA ASP A 331 6.70 0.85 -6.65
C ASP A 331 7.55 0.91 -7.94
N PRO A 332 8.51 0.01 -8.13
CA PRO A 332 9.44 0.08 -9.26
C PRO A 332 8.78 -0.18 -10.62
N VAL A 333 7.58 -0.75 -10.63
CA VAL A 333 6.84 -1.06 -11.86
C VAL A 333 6.09 0.15 -12.38
N THR A 334 5.35 0.82 -11.51
CA THR A 334 4.40 1.88 -11.88
C THR A 334 4.96 3.30 -11.74
N SER A 335 6.09 3.47 -11.04
CA SER A 335 6.75 4.77 -10.87
C SER A 335 7.66 5.15 -12.05
N ALA A 336 8.06 6.42 -12.12
CA ALA A 336 9.06 6.89 -13.07
C ALA A 336 10.41 6.20 -12.87
N ARG A 337 11.04 5.78 -13.97
CA ARG A 337 12.30 5.00 -13.96
C ARG A 337 13.55 5.87 -14.07
N THR A 338 13.44 7.03 -14.75
CA THR A 338 14.58 7.93 -14.91
C THR A 338 14.89 8.68 -13.62
N GLU A 339 16.17 8.94 -13.36
CA GLU A 339 16.62 9.57 -12.12
C GLU A 339 16.02 10.96 -11.88
N LYS A 340 15.87 11.77 -12.95
CA LYS A 340 15.19 13.07 -12.88
C LYS A 340 13.66 12.92 -12.82
N GLY A 341 13.14 11.88 -13.48
CA GLY A 341 11.72 11.56 -13.48
C GLY A 341 11.19 11.22 -12.08
N LYS A 342 11.99 10.52 -11.29
CA LYS A 342 11.64 10.18 -9.90
C LYS A 342 11.37 11.42 -9.04
N PHE A 343 12.16 12.51 -9.23
CA PHE A 343 11.94 13.77 -8.52
C PHE A 343 10.66 14.47 -8.99
N ILE A 344 10.43 14.54 -10.30
CA ILE A 344 9.24 15.21 -10.86
C ILE A 344 7.99 14.44 -10.47
N TYR A 345 8.00 13.13 -10.68
CA TYR A 345 6.91 12.22 -10.36
C TYR A 345 6.52 12.30 -8.88
N GLY A 346 7.50 12.17 -7.97
CA GLY A 346 7.23 12.21 -6.55
C GLY A 346 6.73 13.58 -6.08
N PHE A 347 7.31 14.68 -6.58
CA PHE A 347 6.87 16.05 -6.25
C PHE A 347 5.41 16.27 -6.65
N LEU A 348 5.04 15.85 -7.85
CA LEU A 348 3.66 15.97 -8.33
C LEU A 348 2.69 15.11 -7.53
N ILE A 349 3.09 13.90 -7.09
CA ILE A 349 2.26 13.10 -6.17
C ILE A 349 1.98 13.88 -4.89
N GLY A 350 3.03 14.43 -4.25
CA GLY A 350 2.87 15.19 -3.02
C GLY A 350 1.94 16.38 -3.17
N VAL A 351 2.11 17.16 -4.24
CA VAL A 351 1.24 18.31 -4.58
C VAL A 351 -0.19 17.83 -4.78
N MET A 352 -0.41 16.84 -5.65
CA MET A 352 -1.75 16.36 -5.99
C MET A 352 -2.47 15.72 -4.80
N ALA A 353 -1.75 15.05 -3.91
CA ALA A 353 -2.32 14.47 -2.70
C ALA A 353 -2.96 15.53 -1.81
N ILE A 354 -2.29 16.66 -1.61
CA ILE A 354 -2.82 17.77 -0.80
C ILE A 354 -3.94 18.50 -1.56
N VAL A 355 -3.79 18.73 -2.88
CA VAL A 355 -4.83 19.36 -3.70
C VAL A 355 -6.13 18.56 -3.67
N ILE A 356 -6.07 17.24 -3.90
CA ILE A 356 -7.25 16.37 -3.85
C ILE A 356 -7.87 16.40 -2.46
N ARG A 357 -7.06 16.32 -1.42
CA ARG A 357 -7.49 16.32 -0.02
C ARG A 357 -8.27 17.58 0.35
N VAL A 358 -7.74 18.75 0.02
CA VAL A 358 -8.32 20.06 0.41
C VAL A 358 -9.50 20.45 -0.46
N LEU A 359 -9.45 20.15 -1.76
CA LEU A 359 -10.47 20.59 -2.73
C LEU A 359 -11.59 19.57 -2.96
N ASN A 360 -11.38 18.30 -2.54
CA ASN A 360 -12.39 17.24 -2.73
C ASN A 360 -12.83 16.63 -1.39
N PRO A 361 -13.82 17.19 -0.72
CA PRO A 361 -14.31 16.69 0.57
C PRO A 361 -14.89 15.26 0.46
N GLY A 362 -15.26 14.81 -0.73
CA GLY A 362 -15.75 13.45 -0.97
C GLY A 362 -14.66 12.39 -0.88
N TYR A 363 -13.37 12.77 -0.99
CA TYR A 363 -12.23 11.86 -0.81
C TYR A 363 -11.11 12.55 -0.03
N PRO A 364 -11.27 12.70 1.28
CA PRO A 364 -10.37 13.51 2.11
C PRO A 364 -8.95 12.94 2.27
N GLU A 365 -8.71 11.68 1.95
CA GLU A 365 -7.38 11.07 2.07
C GLU A 365 -6.41 11.49 0.97
N GLY A 366 -6.86 11.65 -0.27
CA GLY A 366 -6.12 12.20 -1.42
C GLY A 366 -4.97 11.37 -1.95
N MET A 367 -4.15 10.74 -1.11
CA MET A 367 -2.85 10.16 -1.48
C MET A 367 -2.96 9.04 -2.53
N MET A 368 -3.90 8.12 -2.36
CA MET A 368 -4.05 6.97 -3.24
C MET A 368 -4.47 7.37 -4.66
N LEU A 369 -5.40 8.33 -4.78
CA LEU A 369 -5.81 8.87 -6.08
C LEU A 369 -4.70 9.67 -6.74
N ALA A 370 -3.89 10.40 -5.96
CA ALA A 370 -2.74 11.14 -6.48
C ALA A 370 -1.70 10.18 -7.09
N ILE A 371 -1.41 9.06 -6.43
CA ILE A 371 -0.49 8.04 -6.96
C ILE A 371 -1.04 7.42 -8.24
N LEU A 372 -2.33 7.00 -8.26
CA LEU A 372 -2.96 6.45 -9.45
C LEU A 372 -2.95 7.42 -10.62
N LEU A 373 -3.24 8.71 -10.38
CA LEU A 373 -3.16 9.74 -11.39
C LEU A 373 -1.74 9.85 -11.95
N MET A 374 -0.75 9.91 -11.08
CA MET A 374 0.63 10.08 -11.51
C MET A 374 1.23 8.82 -12.15
N ASN A 375 0.70 7.62 -11.86
CA ASN A 375 1.09 6.40 -12.58
C ASN A 375 0.80 6.53 -14.09
N ILE A 376 -0.31 7.20 -14.46
CA ILE A 376 -0.63 7.47 -15.88
C ILE A 376 0.43 8.37 -16.51
N PHE A 377 0.94 9.35 -15.77
CA PHE A 377 1.91 10.32 -16.28
C PHE A 377 3.37 9.86 -16.16
N ALA A 378 3.67 8.80 -15.41
CA ALA A 378 5.04 8.31 -15.21
C ALA A 378 5.74 7.99 -16.54
N PRO A 379 5.14 7.25 -17.50
CA PRO A 379 5.77 7.00 -18.81
C PRO A 379 6.00 8.29 -19.61
N LEU A 380 5.08 9.26 -19.52
CA LEU A 380 5.22 10.54 -20.22
C LEU A 380 6.39 11.36 -19.67
N ILE A 381 6.55 11.40 -18.34
CA ILE A 381 7.67 12.07 -17.67
C ILE A 381 8.98 11.45 -18.13
N ASP A 382 9.08 10.13 -18.14
CA ASP A 382 10.28 9.42 -18.59
C ASP A 382 10.56 9.66 -20.08
N TYR A 383 9.54 9.64 -20.92
CA TYR A 383 9.68 9.96 -22.35
C TYR A 383 10.28 11.35 -22.58
N CYS A 384 9.75 12.38 -21.92
CA CYS A 384 10.27 13.75 -22.04
C CYS A 384 11.74 13.85 -21.62
N ILE A 385 12.15 13.15 -20.58
CA ILE A 385 13.53 13.17 -20.10
C ILE A 385 14.46 12.44 -21.07
N VAL A 386 14.03 11.29 -21.60
CA VAL A 386 14.81 10.52 -22.59
C VAL A 386 14.97 11.34 -23.85
N GLN A 387 13.93 11.98 -24.40
CA GLN A 387 14.01 12.85 -25.57
C GLN A 387 14.98 14.02 -25.35
N LYS A 388 14.93 14.68 -24.19
CA LYS A 388 15.88 15.73 -23.83
C LYS A 388 17.33 15.23 -23.83
N ASN A 389 17.57 14.00 -23.36
CA ASN A 389 18.89 13.40 -23.36
C ASN A 389 19.38 13.05 -24.79
N ILE A 390 18.48 12.55 -25.65
CA ILE A 390 18.78 12.28 -27.07
C ILE A 390 19.18 13.57 -27.77
N THR A 391 18.37 14.62 -27.69
CA THR A 391 18.67 15.92 -28.30
C THR A 391 20.00 16.52 -27.80
N ALA A 392 20.28 16.37 -26.50
CA ALA A 392 21.55 16.84 -25.93
C ALA A 392 22.77 16.05 -26.49
N ARG A 393 22.62 14.76 -26.81
CA ARG A 393 23.66 13.94 -27.45
C ARG A 393 23.84 14.33 -28.91
N GLU A 394 22.75 14.51 -29.66
CA GLU A 394 22.80 14.97 -31.06
C GLU A 394 23.49 16.34 -31.22
N ASN A 395 23.15 17.28 -30.34
CA ASN A 395 23.77 18.60 -30.35
C ASN A 395 25.29 18.56 -30.08
N ARG A 396 25.73 17.66 -29.18
CA ARG A 396 27.17 17.43 -28.96
C ARG A 396 27.87 16.87 -30.19
N LEU A 397 27.27 15.90 -30.87
CA LEU A 397 27.82 15.35 -32.12
C LEU A 397 27.93 16.43 -33.22
N LYS A 398 26.92 17.28 -33.39
CA LYS A 398 26.94 18.37 -34.35
C LYS A 398 28.05 19.39 -34.04
N SER A 399 28.29 19.71 -32.75
CA SER A 399 29.35 20.64 -32.35
C SER A 399 30.76 20.07 -32.49
N THR A 400 30.93 18.75 -32.55
CA THR A 400 32.22 18.07 -32.71
C THR A 400 32.58 17.94 -34.20
N ASN A 401 31.59 17.99 -35.11
CA ASN A 401 31.79 17.85 -36.57
C ASN A 401 31.91 19.23 -37.28
N ASN A 402 31.76 20.33 -36.56
CA ASN A 402 32.07 21.69 -36.96
C ASN A 402 33.38 22.16 -36.32
#